data_990910ac36f3130f6fc46755ccc9c0db
#
_entry.id   990910ac36f3130f6fc46755ccc9c0db
#
_cell.length_a   1.000
_cell.length_b   1.000
_cell.length_c   1.000
_cell.angle_alpha   90.00
_cell.angle_beta   90.00
_cell.angle_gamma   90.00
#
_symmetry.space_group_name_H-M   'P 1'
#
loop_
_entity.id
_entity.type
_entity.pdbx_description
1 polymer ?
#
loop_
_entity_poly.entity_id
_entity_poly.type
_entity_poly.pdbx_seq_one_letter_code
_entity_poly.pdbx_strand_id
1 'polypeptide(L)'
;MFLKTGELKKIMKSSLKRCGLIVGNVNGHYLVGSDSWGAYVAQMYATNKFKAAIMELIGDLPEQEECWFYTIGAEKEVQRERVLDVPNPYEDWKQAKDYAAATPLYLDAWPHEYVVFQKHSNREYCTAKRALTGAVISASELEAMGETMPGMPSILGNTLYFKNETTIWWVGMESAGSKVREVLFPRLSGVDF
;
A
#
# COMPACT_ATOMS: atom_id res chain seq x y z
N MET A 1 -0.20 -13.99 -2.90
CA MET A 1 -0.25 -12.57 -2.43
C MET A 1 0.85 -12.36 -1.40
N PHE A 2 1.72 -11.38 -1.56
CA PHE A 2 2.85 -11.10 -0.65
C PHE A 2 2.50 -10.20 0.56
N LEU A 3 1.22 -9.91 0.79
CA LEU A 3 0.77 -9.03 1.87
C LEU A 3 0.36 -9.85 3.10
N LYS A 4 0.96 -9.55 4.25
CA LYS A 4 0.65 -10.18 5.53
C LYS A 4 -0.75 -9.78 5.98
N THR A 5 -1.70 -10.68 5.83
CA THR A 5 -3.14 -10.42 6.03
C THR A 5 -3.46 -9.83 7.40
N GLY A 6 -2.78 -10.31 8.46
CA GLY A 6 -2.99 -9.78 9.81
C GLY A 6 -2.59 -8.31 9.97
N GLU A 7 -1.47 -7.89 9.37
CA GLU A 7 -1.04 -6.49 9.38
C GLU A 7 -1.93 -5.65 8.47
N LEU A 8 -2.25 -6.14 7.28
CA LEU A 8 -3.17 -5.49 6.35
C LEU A 8 -4.53 -5.22 7.01
N LYS A 9 -5.09 -6.19 7.77
CA LYS A 9 -6.33 -6.02 8.52
C LYS A 9 -6.25 -4.89 9.55
N LYS A 10 -5.12 -4.76 10.26
CA LYS A 10 -4.90 -3.63 11.20
C LYS A 10 -4.90 -2.28 10.47
N ILE A 11 -4.24 -2.22 9.32
CA ILE A 11 -4.18 -1.02 8.47
C ILE A 11 -5.59 -0.66 7.98
N MET A 12 -6.33 -1.62 7.40
CA MET A 12 -7.72 -1.44 6.96
C MET A 12 -8.61 -0.91 8.08
N LYS A 13 -8.54 -1.55 9.27
CA LYS A 13 -9.32 -1.15 10.45
C LYS A 13 -8.99 0.28 10.92
N SER A 14 -7.71 0.66 10.86
CA SER A 14 -7.27 2.01 11.20
C SER A 14 -7.79 3.04 10.20
N SER A 15 -7.69 2.75 8.89
CA SER A 15 -8.17 3.65 7.83
C SER A 15 -9.69 3.82 7.90
N LEU A 16 -10.44 2.74 8.02
CA LEU A 16 -11.91 2.79 8.15
C LEU A 16 -12.37 3.71 9.28
N LYS A 17 -11.62 3.75 10.40
CA LYS A 17 -11.95 4.61 11.56
C LYS A 17 -11.56 6.07 11.39
N ARG A 18 -10.58 6.38 10.54
CA ARG A 18 -9.94 7.70 10.47
C ARG A 18 -10.28 8.49 9.21
N CYS A 19 -10.11 7.89 8.07
CA CYS A 19 -10.17 8.54 6.76
C CYS A 19 -11.06 7.78 5.76
N GLY A 20 -11.59 6.63 6.17
CA GLY A 20 -12.39 5.78 5.30
C GLY A 20 -11.57 4.70 4.59
N LEU A 21 -12.28 3.77 3.95
CA LEU A 21 -11.74 2.62 3.26
C LEU A 21 -12.46 2.45 1.90
N ILE A 22 -11.71 2.45 0.82
CA ILE A 22 -12.23 2.04 -0.50
C ILE A 22 -12.13 0.53 -0.57
N VAL A 23 -13.23 -0.12 -0.96
CA VAL A 23 -13.24 -1.54 -1.29
C VAL A 23 -13.99 -1.74 -2.59
N GLY A 24 -13.37 -2.41 -3.55
CA GLY A 24 -13.94 -2.68 -4.86
C GLY A 24 -13.65 -4.11 -5.33
N ASN A 25 -14.46 -4.54 -6.29
CA ASN A 25 -14.32 -5.79 -7.02
C ASN A 25 -14.40 -5.46 -8.50
N VAL A 26 -13.28 -5.02 -9.08
CA VAL A 26 -13.25 -4.38 -10.40
C VAL A 26 -12.15 -4.97 -11.27
N ASN A 27 -12.44 -5.13 -12.55
CA ASN A 27 -11.49 -5.66 -13.54
C ASN A 27 -10.87 -7.01 -13.13
N GLY A 28 -11.64 -7.90 -12.50
CA GLY A 28 -11.17 -9.20 -12.04
C GLY A 28 -10.22 -9.14 -10.83
N HIS A 29 -10.22 -8.04 -10.08
CA HIS A 29 -9.37 -7.83 -8.90
C HIS A 29 -10.19 -7.29 -7.72
N TYR A 30 -9.75 -7.61 -6.52
CA TYR A 30 -10.16 -6.90 -5.32
C TYR A 30 -9.26 -5.68 -5.11
N LEU A 31 -9.89 -4.53 -5.03
CA LEU A 31 -9.28 -3.25 -4.68
C LEU A 31 -9.58 -2.96 -3.22
N VAL A 32 -8.56 -2.68 -2.42
CA VAL A 32 -8.72 -2.22 -1.03
C VAL A 32 -7.72 -1.10 -0.79
N GLY A 33 -8.18 0.07 -0.34
CA GLY A 33 -7.26 1.17 -0.16
C GLY A 33 -7.83 2.35 0.64
N SER A 34 -6.99 3.32 0.81
CA SER A 34 -7.26 4.60 1.42
C SER A 34 -6.45 5.67 0.69
N ASP A 35 -6.42 6.89 1.21
CA ASP A 35 -5.71 8.03 0.64
C ASP A 35 -4.19 7.84 0.47
N SER A 36 -3.57 7.03 1.33
CA SER A 36 -2.11 6.88 1.38
C SER A 36 -1.58 5.48 1.08
N TRP A 37 -2.45 4.52 0.83
CA TRP A 37 -2.05 3.14 0.53
C TRP A 37 -3.18 2.36 -0.14
N GLY A 38 -2.84 1.26 -0.80
CA GLY A 38 -3.83 0.30 -1.24
C GLY A 38 -3.26 -0.99 -1.80
N ALA A 39 -4.15 -1.97 -1.96
CA ALA A 39 -3.90 -3.29 -2.51
C ALA A 39 -4.84 -3.54 -3.70
N TYR A 40 -4.30 -4.09 -4.77
CA TYR A 40 -5.03 -4.55 -5.94
C TYR A 40 -4.63 -5.99 -6.19
N VAL A 41 -5.52 -6.92 -5.84
CA VAL A 41 -5.23 -8.35 -5.76
C VAL A 41 -6.10 -9.11 -6.77
N ALA A 42 -5.49 -9.86 -7.67
CA ALA A 42 -6.24 -10.68 -8.63
C ALA A 42 -7.16 -11.67 -7.90
N GLN A 43 -8.44 -11.71 -8.28
CA GLN A 43 -9.48 -12.46 -7.57
C GLN A 43 -9.15 -13.94 -7.38
N MET A 44 -8.58 -14.56 -8.41
CA MET A 44 -8.22 -15.99 -8.39
C MET A 44 -7.08 -16.31 -7.40
N TYR A 45 -6.31 -15.29 -6.99
CA TYR A 45 -5.22 -15.41 -6.01
C TYR A 45 -5.53 -14.76 -4.66
N ALA A 46 -6.71 -14.16 -4.53
CA ALA A 46 -7.16 -13.59 -3.26
C ALA A 46 -7.52 -14.70 -2.28
N THR A 47 -6.72 -14.84 -1.22
CA THR A 47 -6.89 -15.90 -0.22
C THR A 47 -8.19 -15.73 0.57
N ASN A 48 -8.71 -16.82 1.13
CA ASN A 48 -9.89 -16.77 2.00
C ASN A 48 -9.64 -15.90 3.24
N LYS A 49 -8.40 -15.87 3.77
CA LYS A 49 -8.01 -14.99 4.88
C LYS A 49 -8.14 -13.51 4.50
N PHE A 50 -7.69 -13.14 3.29
CA PHE A 50 -7.82 -11.78 2.78
C PHE A 50 -9.28 -11.36 2.63
N LYS A 51 -10.11 -12.19 1.99
CA LYS A 51 -11.55 -11.94 1.82
C LYS A 51 -12.26 -11.83 3.18
N ALA A 52 -11.99 -12.72 4.11
CA ALA A 52 -12.55 -12.70 5.45
C ALA A 52 -12.13 -11.42 6.22
N ALA A 53 -10.87 -10.96 6.08
CA ALA A 53 -10.41 -9.74 6.73
C ALA A 53 -11.17 -8.49 6.24
N ILE A 54 -11.58 -8.45 4.97
CA ILE A 54 -12.44 -7.39 4.42
C ILE A 54 -13.85 -7.52 4.98
N MET A 55 -14.47 -8.71 4.86
CA MET A 55 -15.85 -8.97 5.30
C MET A 55 -16.06 -8.69 6.78
N GLU A 56 -15.09 -8.99 7.63
CA GLU A 56 -15.17 -8.68 9.07
C GLU A 56 -15.24 -7.16 9.35
N LEU A 57 -14.82 -6.31 8.43
CA LEU A 57 -14.83 -4.85 8.59
C LEU A 57 -16.07 -4.19 7.99
N ILE A 58 -16.55 -4.70 6.85
CA ILE A 58 -17.60 -4.03 6.06
C ILE A 58 -18.86 -4.89 5.84
N GLY A 59 -18.88 -6.13 6.35
CA GLY A 59 -19.97 -7.09 6.21
C GLY A 59 -19.76 -8.02 5.02
N ASP A 60 -19.95 -7.55 3.80
CA ASP A 60 -19.87 -8.34 2.56
C ASP A 60 -18.83 -7.77 1.59
N LEU A 61 -18.35 -8.63 0.68
CA LEU A 61 -17.53 -8.19 -0.44
C LEU A 61 -18.41 -7.47 -1.48
N PRO A 62 -17.91 -6.41 -2.14
CA PRO A 62 -18.61 -5.81 -3.29
C PRO A 62 -18.89 -6.83 -4.39
N GLU A 63 -20.03 -6.67 -5.07
CA GLU A 63 -20.34 -7.44 -6.27
C GLU A 63 -19.36 -7.10 -7.41
N GLN A 64 -19.38 -7.91 -8.46
CA GLN A 64 -18.54 -7.68 -9.62
C GLN A 64 -18.81 -6.29 -10.23
N GLU A 65 -17.73 -5.56 -10.56
CA GLU A 65 -17.74 -4.19 -11.09
C GLU A 65 -18.35 -3.15 -10.12
N GLU A 66 -18.30 -3.44 -8.82
CA GLU A 66 -18.67 -2.48 -7.79
C GLU A 66 -17.45 -1.98 -7.02
N CYS A 67 -17.51 -0.69 -6.64
CA CYS A 67 -16.52 -0.06 -5.76
C CYS A 67 -17.23 0.91 -4.82
N TRP A 68 -16.92 0.78 -3.52
CA TRP A 68 -17.57 1.54 -2.45
C TRP A 68 -16.53 2.18 -1.54
N PHE A 69 -16.82 3.39 -1.10
CA PHE A 69 -16.10 4.06 -0.03
C PHE A 69 -16.86 3.86 1.29
N TYR A 70 -16.18 3.29 2.28
CA TYR A 70 -16.75 2.97 3.58
C TYR A 70 -16.21 3.90 4.65
N THR A 71 -17.10 4.38 5.53
CA THR A 71 -16.77 5.19 6.71
C THR A 71 -17.50 4.69 7.94
N ILE A 72 -17.06 5.12 9.12
CA ILE A 72 -17.80 4.90 10.35
C ILE A 72 -18.62 6.15 10.67
N GLY A 73 -19.94 6.01 10.70
CA GLY A 73 -20.87 7.07 11.07
C GLY A 73 -20.86 7.42 12.56
N ALA A 74 -21.62 8.43 12.93
CA ALA A 74 -21.69 8.94 14.30
C ALA A 74 -22.20 7.88 15.32
N GLU A 75 -23.09 7.00 14.90
CA GLU A 75 -23.65 5.90 15.69
C GLU A 75 -22.77 4.62 15.65
N LYS A 76 -21.57 4.73 15.11
CA LYS A 76 -20.60 3.64 14.89
C LYS A 76 -21.04 2.58 13.86
N GLU A 77 -22.06 2.85 13.08
CA GLU A 77 -22.47 2.06 11.94
C GLU A 77 -21.52 2.26 10.76
N VAL A 78 -21.36 1.23 9.94
CA VAL A 78 -20.60 1.31 8.69
C VAL A 78 -21.51 1.92 7.62
N GLN A 79 -21.13 3.08 7.12
CA GLN A 79 -21.78 3.75 6.00
C GLN A 79 -20.98 3.50 4.72
N ARG A 80 -21.66 3.52 3.55
CA ARG A 80 -21.00 3.36 2.25
C ARG A 80 -21.53 4.33 1.23
N GLU A 81 -20.63 4.76 0.35
CA GLU A 81 -20.91 5.61 -0.81
C GLU A 81 -20.28 4.99 -2.05
N ARG A 82 -20.96 5.06 -3.20
CA ARG A 82 -20.44 4.49 -4.44
C ARG A 82 -19.29 5.33 -4.99
N VAL A 83 -18.18 4.69 -5.31
CA VAL A 83 -17.04 5.32 -5.98
C VAL A 83 -17.28 5.28 -7.49
N LEU A 84 -17.38 6.45 -8.12
CA LEU A 84 -17.60 6.57 -9.57
C LEU A 84 -16.28 6.57 -10.36
N ASP A 85 -15.26 7.24 -9.82
CA ASP A 85 -13.92 7.28 -10.41
C ASP A 85 -13.03 6.25 -9.67
N VAL A 86 -13.09 5.03 -10.17
CA VAL A 86 -12.39 3.90 -9.52
C VAL A 86 -10.91 3.94 -9.86
N PRO A 87 -10.00 3.98 -8.85
CA PRO A 87 -8.57 3.92 -9.10
C PRO A 87 -8.17 2.69 -9.92
N ASN A 88 -7.24 2.87 -10.85
CA ASN A 88 -6.65 1.78 -11.62
C ASN A 88 -5.14 1.68 -11.35
N PRO A 89 -4.74 1.01 -10.27
CA PRO A 89 -3.33 0.92 -9.87
C PRO A 89 -2.43 0.21 -10.89
N TYR A 90 -3.02 -0.58 -11.77
CA TYR A 90 -2.27 -1.25 -12.83
C TYR A 90 -1.83 -0.28 -13.92
N GLU A 91 -2.69 0.64 -14.34
CA GLU A 91 -2.33 1.67 -15.30
C GLU A 91 -1.34 2.69 -14.69
N ASP A 92 -1.51 3.04 -13.42
CA ASP A 92 -0.56 3.90 -12.71
C ASP A 92 0.82 3.24 -12.62
N TRP A 93 0.88 1.96 -12.24
CA TRP A 93 2.13 1.21 -12.19
C TRP A 93 2.82 1.14 -13.56
N LYS A 94 2.10 0.97 -14.66
CA LYS A 94 2.67 0.99 -16.02
C LYS A 94 3.30 2.32 -16.38
N GLN A 95 2.77 3.43 -15.86
CA GLN A 95 3.31 4.77 -16.08
C GLN A 95 4.53 5.06 -15.20
N ALA A 96 4.75 4.30 -14.15
CA ALA A 96 5.89 4.44 -13.26
C ALA A 96 7.18 4.01 -13.97
N LYS A 97 8.04 5.00 -14.31
CA LYS A 97 9.28 4.80 -15.09
C LYS A 97 10.54 4.77 -14.22
N ASP A 98 10.44 5.23 -12.99
CA ASP A 98 11.53 5.22 -12.02
C ASP A 98 11.27 4.15 -10.96
N TYR A 99 12.30 3.78 -10.23
CA TYR A 99 12.21 2.83 -9.12
C TYR A 99 13.11 3.26 -7.97
N ALA A 100 12.91 2.67 -6.79
CA ALA A 100 13.70 2.97 -5.62
C ALA A 100 14.20 1.70 -4.92
N ALA A 101 15.43 1.74 -4.44
CA ALA A 101 15.99 0.72 -3.58
C ALA A 101 15.64 1.02 -2.11
N ALA A 102 15.19 0.03 -1.37
CA ALA A 102 15.10 0.14 0.08
C ALA A 102 16.50 0.15 0.67
N THR A 103 16.82 1.17 1.45
CA THR A 103 18.09 1.24 2.17
C THR A 103 17.99 0.51 3.52
N PRO A 104 19.10 0.16 4.17
CA PRO A 104 19.08 -0.40 5.52
C PRO A 104 18.72 0.65 6.60
N LEU A 105 18.40 1.88 6.22
CA LEU A 105 18.14 2.98 7.15
C LEU A 105 16.67 3.03 7.55
N TYR A 106 16.45 3.10 8.85
CA TYR A 106 15.15 3.34 9.45
C TYR A 106 15.20 4.65 10.24
N LEU A 107 14.12 5.42 10.14
CA LEU A 107 13.99 6.67 10.88
C LEU A 107 12.85 6.55 11.87
N ASP A 108 13.13 6.82 13.12
CA ASP A 108 12.11 6.95 14.16
C ASP A 108 11.73 8.43 14.26
N ALA A 109 10.53 8.75 13.79
CA ALA A 109 9.93 10.08 13.87
C ALA A 109 8.52 9.93 14.43
N TRP A 110 8.44 9.97 15.76
CA TRP A 110 7.19 9.78 16.50
C TRP A 110 5.99 10.53 15.88
N PRO A 111 4.85 9.89 15.66
CA PRO A 111 4.45 8.55 16.13
C PRO A 111 4.74 7.40 15.15
N HIS A 112 5.55 7.60 14.13
CA HIS A 112 5.78 6.62 13.08
C HIS A 112 7.26 6.30 12.89
N GLU A 113 7.52 5.07 12.46
CA GLU A 113 8.80 4.64 11.90
C GLU A 113 8.72 4.70 10.37
N TYR A 114 9.82 5.07 9.73
CA TYR A 114 9.94 5.19 8.28
C TYR A 114 11.10 4.36 7.75
N VAL A 115 10.88 3.76 6.58
CA VAL A 115 11.95 3.18 5.75
C VAL A 115 12.44 4.25 4.80
N VAL A 116 13.75 4.36 4.64
CA VAL A 116 14.38 5.26 3.67
C VAL A 116 14.59 4.49 2.38
N PHE A 117 14.18 5.09 1.27
CA PHE A 117 14.39 4.59 -0.09
C PHE A 117 15.28 5.55 -0.86
N GLN A 118 16.14 5.02 -1.74
CA GLN A 118 16.93 5.81 -2.67
C GLN A 118 16.36 5.62 -4.08
N LYS A 119 15.99 6.72 -4.74
CA LYS A 119 15.52 6.72 -6.13
C LYS A 119 16.69 6.41 -7.07
N HIS A 120 16.44 5.57 -8.06
CA HIS A 120 17.48 5.19 -9.01
C HIS A 120 17.86 6.33 -9.96
N SER A 121 16.88 7.10 -10.43
CA SER A 121 17.08 8.11 -11.48
C SER A 121 17.98 9.27 -11.06
N ASN A 122 17.87 9.74 -9.82
CA ASN A 122 18.54 10.96 -9.36
C ASN A 122 19.25 10.81 -8.00
N ARG A 123 19.26 9.60 -7.44
CA ARG A 123 19.85 9.27 -6.12
C ARG A 123 19.26 10.04 -4.95
N GLU A 124 18.14 10.71 -5.13
CA GLU A 124 17.43 11.36 -4.04
C GLU A 124 16.80 10.33 -3.10
N TYR A 125 16.66 10.74 -1.84
CA TYR A 125 16.04 9.92 -0.82
C TYR A 125 14.57 10.29 -0.63
N CYS A 126 13.76 9.26 -0.39
CA CYS A 126 12.37 9.42 0.02
C CYS A 126 12.07 8.47 1.18
N THR A 127 10.96 8.70 1.85
CA THR A 127 10.55 7.89 3.01
C THR A 127 9.11 7.42 2.86
N ALA A 128 8.85 6.21 3.38
CA ALA A 128 7.50 5.69 3.53
C ALA A 128 7.35 5.02 4.91
N LYS A 129 6.14 5.03 5.46
CA LYS A 129 5.87 4.40 6.77
C LYS A 129 6.25 2.92 6.76
N ARG A 130 7.02 2.50 7.75
CA ARG A 130 7.41 1.09 7.93
C ARG A 130 6.21 0.16 8.08
N ALA A 131 5.15 0.63 8.72
CA ALA A 131 3.90 -0.11 8.85
C ALA A 131 3.25 -0.46 7.50
N LEU A 132 3.47 0.37 6.48
CA LEU A 132 2.94 0.18 5.13
C LEU A 132 3.93 -0.51 4.18
N THR A 133 5.18 -0.72 4.59
CA THR A 133 6.23 -1.34 3.77
C THR A 133 6.77 -2.59 4.43
N GLY A 134 7.77 -2.48 5.30
CA GLY A 134 8.45 -3.62 5.89
C GLY A 134 7.62 -4.52 6.80
N ALA A 135 6.51 -4.00 7.39
CA ALA A 135 5.66 -4.80 8.26
C ALA A 135 4.60 -5.62 7.51
N VAL A 136 4.08 -5.09 6.40
CA VAL A 136 2.98 -5.71 5.64
C VAL A 136 3.48 -6.59 4.49
N ILE A 137 4.63 -6.30 3.90
CA ILE A 137 5.22 -7.10 2.82
C ILE A 137 5.96 -8.30 3.43
N SER A 138 5.59 -9.52 3.03
CA SER A 138 6.15 -10.74 3.61
C SER A 138 6.17 -11.91 2.64
N ALA A 139 7.28 -12.62 2.59
CA ALA A 139 7.41 -13.86 1.83
C ALA A 139 6.58 -15.02 2.41
N SER A 140 6.23 -14.95 3.71
CA SER A 140 5.44 -16.01 4.37
C SER A 140 3.99 -16.12 3.88
N GLU A 141 3.53 -15.17 3.10
CA GLU A 141 2.16 -15.13 2.56
C GLU A 141 2.09 -15.58 1.09
N LEU A 142 3.21 -16.00 0.49
CA LEU A 142 3.25 -16.54 -0.87
C LEU A 142 2.74 -17.99 -0.84
N GLU A 143 1.51 -18.20 -1.27
CA GLU A 143 0.85 -19.51 -1.26
C GLU A 143 0.72 -20.12 -2.67
N ALA A 144 0.66 -19.27 -3.71
CA ALA A 144 0.48 -19.77 -5.07
C ALA A 144 1.81 -20.20 -5.70
N MET A 145 1.76 -21.32 -6.45
CA MET A 145 2.93 -21.79 -7.19
C MET A 145 3.37 -20.74 -8.23
N GLY A 146 4.63 -20.34 -8.19
CA GLY A 146 5.20 -19.33 -9.08
C GLY A 146 5.05 -17.89 -8.61
N GLU A 147 4.40 -17.64 -7.48
CA GLU A 147 4.43 -16.30 -6.88
C GLU A 147 5.82 -15.95 -6.37
N THR A 148 6.24 -14.72 -6.66
CA THR A 148 7.51 -14.19 -6.16
C THR A 148 7.27 -12.99 -5.22
N MET A 149 8.29 -12.62 -4.46
CA MET A 149 8.29 -11.33 -3.77
C MET A 149 8.32 -10.20 -4.81
N PRO A 150 7.70 -9.03 -4.52
CA PRO A 150 7.86 -7.88 -5.39
C PRO A 150 9.33 -7.47 -5.47
N GLY A 151 9.75 -7.02 -6.64
CA GLY A 151 11.04 -6.38 -6.83
C GLY A 151 11.12 -5.00 -6.16
N MET A 152 12.10 -4.20 -6.57
CA MET A 152 12.17 -2.79 -6.17
C MET A 152 10.88 -2.07 -6.56
N PRO A 153 10.30 -1.25 -5.67
CA PRO A 153 9.09 -0.52 -6.00
C PRO A 153 9.34 0.49 -7.12
N SER A 154 8.38 0.56 -8.05
CA SER A 154 8.33 1.61 -9.05
C SER A 154 7.75 2.89 -8.46
N ILE A 155 8.08 4.05 -9.06
CA ILE A 155 7.67 5.37 -8.58
C ILE A 155 6.82 6.08 -9.62
N LEU A 156 5.63 6.54 -9.21
CA LEU A 156 4.84 7.50 -9.95
C LEU A 156 4.43 8.64 -9.02
N GLY A 157 4.83 9.86 -9.33
CA GLY A 157 4.56 11.02 -8.48
C GLY A 157 5.11 10.84 -7.05
N ASN A 158 4.21 10.81 -6.08
CA ASN A 158 4.55 10.63 -4.65
C ASN A 158 4.17 9.23 -4.14
N THR A 159 4.15 8.21 -5.00
CA THR A 159 3.69 6.86 -4.66
C THR A 159 4.70 5.79 -5.08
N LEU A 160 4.93 4.84 -4.18
CA LEU A 160 5.70 3.62 -4.40
C LEU A 160 4.74 2.48 -4.75
N TYR A 161 5.02 1.74 -5.84
CA TYR A 161 4.24 0.59 -6.29
C TYR A 161 5.07 -0.68 -6.20
N PHE A 162 4.71 -1.58 -5.29
CA PHE A 162 5.27 -2.92 -5.16
C PHE A 162 4.39 -3.89 -5.95
N LYS A 163 4.95 -4.62 -6.90
CA LYS A 163 4.16 -5.54 -7.75
C LYS A 163 4.83 -6.89 -7.89
N ASN A 164 4.00 -7.93 -7.81
CA ASN A 164 4.32 -9.27 -8.31
C ASN A 164 3.27 -9.74 -9.34
N GLU A 165 3.18 -11.03 -9.60
CA GLU A 165 2.29 -11.62 -10.60
C GLU A 165 0.80 -11.43 -10.25
N THR A 166 0.47 -11.38 -8.96
CA THR A 166 -0.92 -11.46 -8.46
C THR A 166 -1.41 -10.20 -7.78
N THR A 167 -0.49 -9.32 -7.38
CA THR A 167 -0.80 -8.23 -6.44
C THR A 167 0.00 -6.98 -6.77
N ILE A 168 -0.69 -5.83 -6.74
CA ILE A 168 -0.07 -4.51 -6.65
C ILE A 168 -0.38 -3.95 -5.26
N TRP A 169 0.64 -3.51 -4.56
CA TRP A 169 0.55 -2.75 -3.33
C TRP A 169 1.17 -1.39 -3.53
N TRP A 170 0.43 -0.34 -3.25
CA TRP A 170 0.98 1.02 -3.36
C TRP A 170 0.96 1.75 -2.02
N VAL A 171 1.94 2.63 -1.85
CA VAL A 171 2.16 3.39 -0.62
C VAL A 171 2.57 4.81 -0.97
N GLY A 172 1.86 5.78 -0.41
CA GLY A 172 2.26 7.19 -0.47
C GLY A 172 3.58 7.44 0.25
N MET A 173 4.48 8.14 -0.40
CA MET A 173 5.70 8.63 0.23
C MET A 173 5.34 9.78 1.19
N GLU A 174 5.90 9.76 2.38
CA GLU A 174 5.69 10.78 3.40
C GLU A 174 7.02 11.33 3.90
N SER A 175 7.04 12.59 4.27
CA SER A 175 8.22 13.18 4.88
C SER A 175 8.33 12.76 6.35
N ALA A 176 9.47 12.21 6.73
CA ALA A 176 9.80 11.94 8.13
C ALA A 176 10.16 13.22 8.93
N GLY A 177 9.91 14.39 8.36
CA GLY A 177 10.13 15.70 8.97
C GLY A 177 11.18 16.55 8.24
N SER A 178 11.14 17.86 8.45
CA SER A 178 12.04 18.82 7.77
C SER A 178 13.52 18.57 8.08
N LYS A 179 13.86 18.26 9.33
CA LYS A 179 15.25 17.94 9.72
C LYS A 179 15.84 16.75 8.97
N VAL A 180 15.04 15.73 8.65
CA VAL A 180 15.49 14.58 7.87
C VAL A 180 15.87 15.02 6.46
N ARG A 181 15.00 15.78 5.82
CA ARG A 181 15.22 16.30 4.47
C ARG A 181 16.39 17.28 4.39
N GLU A 182 16.48 18.19 5.33
CA GLU A 182 17.44 19.30 5.29
C GLU A 182 18.84 18.92 5.83
N VAL A 183 18.91 17.96 6.74
CA VAL A 183 20.17 17.60 7.43
C VAL A 183 20.66 16.21 7.07
N LEU A 184 19.80 15.20 7.16
CA LEU A 184 20.23 13.81 6.95
C LEU A 184 20.45 13.50 5.48
N PHE A 185 19.50 13.78 4.60
CA PHE A 185 19.61 13.42 3.20
C PHE A 185 20.81 14.06 2.49
N PRO A 186 21.16 15.34 2.72
CA PRO A 186 22.39 15.91 2.18
C PRO A 186 23.67 15.22 2.65
N ARG A 187 23.68 14.68 3.89
CA ARG A 187 24.84 13.92 4.41
C ARG A 187 24.96 12.51 3.82
N LEU A 188 23.88 11.98 3.33
CA LEU A 188 23.86 10.69 2.61
C LEU A 188 24.13 10.86 1.11
N SER A 189 24.23 12.11 0.62
CA SER A 189 24.54 12.37 -0.79
C SER A 189 25.90 11.77 -1.13
N GLY A 190 25.96 10.92 -2.17
CA GLY A 190 27.16 10.18 -2.54
C GLY A 190 27.24 8.76 -1.94
N VAL A 191 26.34 8.37 -1.05
CA VAL A 191 26.19 6.97 -0.63
C VAL A 191 25.27 6.27 -1.64
N ASP A 192 25.69 5.10 -2.08
CA ASP A 192 24.97 4.25 -3.02
C ASP A 192 24.48 3.00 -2.29
N PHE A 193 23.16 2.71 -2.35
CA PHE A 193 22.53 1.59 -1.69
C PHE A 193 21.98 0.59 -2.68
#